data_f17e4d7c0291365a2d8bd5fa8720dbae
#
_entry.id   f17e4d7c0291365a2d8bd5fa8720dbae
#
_cell.length_a   1.000
_cell.length_b   1.000
_cell.length_c   1.000
_cell.angle_alpha   90.00
_cell.angle_beta   90.00
_cell.angle_gamma   90.00
#
_symmetry.space_group_name_H-M   'P 1'
#
loop_
_entity.id
_entity.type
_entity.pdbx_description
1 polymer ?
#
loop_
_entity_poly.entity_id
_entity_poly.type
_entity_poly.pdbx_seq_one_letter_code
_entity_poly.pdbx_strand_id
1 'polypeptide(L)'
;PEQCTQIRGLVENQASGVVFLPGTKGNQFTLLDTDLSDLIPVLLDDKNKEGMPETLATPLNLTTEGRASLLTMLGDSEEENQEIWRRLPGFFWHAPITRAKGGTEVLAVHANRRGPYGPIPLLVTKAAGSGKVLYMGIDSAWRWRRGVEDIYHYRFWGQVARWMSYQRNMAAGQRVRLFFAPERPEPGATVTLNANGFDANGAPLKDGTIVVDITGPDGKSKRIELQKNDSEWGAFSGRFRVDLPGAWKL
;
A
#
# COMPACT_ATOMS: atom_id res chain seq x y z
N PRO A 1 -20.09 -1.18 12.02
CA PRO A 1 -20.19 -0.17 10.95
C PRO A 1 -19.37 1.08 11.27
N GLU A 2 -19.66 1.79 12.36
CA GLU A 2 -19.01 3.06 12.73
C GLU A 2 -17.48 2.97 12.83
N GLN A 3 -16.94 1.91 13.43
CA GLN A 3 -15.49 1.69 13.50
C GLN A 3 -14.86 1.52 12.12
N CYS A 4 -15.54 0.87 11.17
CA CYS A 4 -15.04 0.71 9.81
C CYS A 4 -14.95 2.07 9.08
N THR A 5 -15.97 2.93 9.25
CA THR A 5 -15.97 4.29 8.72
C THR A 5 -14.84 5.12 9.32
N GLN A 6 -14.61 5.02 10.63
CA GLN A 6 -13.51 5.70 11.29
C GLN A 6 -12.14 5.22 10.80
N ILE A 7 -11.93 3.90 10.67
CA ILE A 7 -10.68 3.34 10.12
C ILE A 7 -10.45 3.84 8.69
N ARG A 8 -11.49 3.83 7.84
CA ARG A 8 -11.40 4.37 6.49
C ARG A 8 -10.98 5.83 6.50
N GLY A 9 -11.60 6.65 7.34
CA GLY A 9 -11.26 8.07 7.49
C GLY A 9 -9.81 8.28 7.94
N LEU A 10 -9.31 7.48 8.89
CA LEU A 10 -7.91 7.52 9.32
C LEU A 10 -6.93 7.18 8.19
N VAL A 11 -7.27 6.22 7.34
CA VAL A 11 -6.43 5.84 6.20
C VAL A 11 -6.48 6.90 5.12
N GLU A 12 -7.68 7.21 4.61
CA GLU A 12 -7.84 8.07 3.44
C GLU A 12 -7.47 9.53 3.71
N ASN A 13 -7.74 10.04 4.93
CA ASN A 13 -7.62 11.46 5.24
C ASN A 13 -6.49 11.80 6.22
N GLN A 14 -5.98 10.84 7.00
CA GLN A 14 -4.96 11.08 8.04
C GLN A 14 -3.63 10.37 7.75
N ALA A 15 -3.41 9.91 6.53
CA ALA A 15 -2.19 9.22 6.10
C ALA A 15 -1.83 7.99 6.99
N SER A 16 -2.82 7.36 7.60
CA SER A 16 -2.60 6.14 8.37
C SER A 16 -2.42 4.94 7.44
N GLY A 17 -1.66 3.95 7.90
CA GLY A 17 -1.54 2.67 7.21
C GLY A 17 -2.49 1.63 7.79
N VAL A 18 -2.99 0.74 6.96
CA VAL A 18 -3.75 -0.44 7.37
C VAL A 18 -3.17 -1.71 6.76
N VAL A 19 -3.05 -2.76 7.57
CA VAL A 19 -2.64 -4.09 7.12
C VAL A 19 -3.82 -5.05 7.24
N PHE A 20 -4.19 -5.68 6.13
CA PHE A 20 -5.14 -6.78 6.15
C PHE A 20 -4.39 -8.10 6.22
N LEU A 21 -4.65 -8.86 7.29
CA LEU A 21 -4.12 -10.20 7.54
C LEU A 21 -5.29 -11.17 7.61
N PRO A 22 -5.69 -11.77 6.50
CA PRO A 22 -6.77 -12.75 6.48
C PRO A 22 -6.37 -14.03 7.21
N GLY A 23 -7.37 -14.78 7.63
CA GLY A 23 -7.17 -16.06 8.29
C GLY A 23 -8.14 -17.13 7.78
N THR A 24 -7.94 -18.36 8.20
CA THR A 24 -8.69 -19.54 7.75
C THR A 24 -10.19 -19.53 8.10
N LYS A 25 -10.61 -18.67 9.03
CA LYS A 25 -12.03 -18.56 9.42
C LYS A 25 -12.88 -17.73 8.44
N GLY A 26 -12.29 -17.14 7.40
CA GLY A 26 -13.03 -16.36 6.43
C GLY A 26 -13.58 -15.02 6.94
N ASN A 27 -13.17 -14.54 8.13
CA ASN A 27 -13.70 -13.30 8.71
C ASN A 27 -13.48 -12.07 7.83
N GLN A 28 -12.49 -12.10 6.93
CA GLN A 28 -12.24 -11.02 5.97
C GLN A 28 -13.44 -10.73 5.04
N PHE A 29 -14.31 -11.71 4.83
CA PHE A 29 -15.52 -11.52 4.01
C PHE A 29 -16.54 -10.60 4.65
N THR A 30 -16.59 -10.53 5.98
CA THR A 30 -17.49 -9.59 6.68
C THR A 30 -17.13 -8.14 6.46
N LEU A 31 -15.87 -7.86 6.04
CA LEU A 31 -15.41 -6.51 5.72
C LEU A 31 -15.89 -6.04 4.35
N LEU A 32 -16.29 -6.96 3.46
CA LEU A 32 -16.75 -6.63 2.11
C LEU A 32 -18.09 -5.87 2.12
N ASP A 33 -18.89 -6.06 3.17
CA ASP A 33 -20.17 -5.37 3.36
C ASP A 33 -20.02 -4.08 4.21
N THR A 34 -18.80 -3.58 4.34
CA THR A 34 -18.48 -2.38 5.13
C THR A 34 -17.72 -1.35 4.30
N ASP A 35 -17.54 -0.15 4.85
CA ASP A 35 -16.75 0.93 4.24
C ASP A 35 -15.27 0.55 4.00
N LEU A 36 -14.78 -0.54 4.60
CA LEU A 36 -13.44 -1.04 4.37
C LEU A 36 -13.29 -1.84 3.07
N SER A 37 -14.37 -2.21 2.41
CA SER A 37 -14.35 -3.00 1.17
C SER A 37 -13.52 -2.33 0.07
N ASP A 38 -13.58 -1.00 -0.02
CA ASP A 38 -12.81 -0.22 -1.00
C ASP A 38 -11.32 -0.19 -0.70
N LEU A 39 -10.94 -0.34 0.56
CA LEU A 39 -9.54 -0.42 0.97
C LEU A 39 -8.91 -1.76 0.62
N ILE A 40 -9.68 -2.84 0.58
CA ILE A 40 -9.17 -4.18 0.27
C ILE A 40 -8.69 -4.21 -1.19
N PRO A 41 -7.37 -4.43 -1.44
CA PRO A 41 -6.77 -4.27 -2.76
C PRO A 41 -6.94 -5.50 -3.69
N VAL A 42 -7.66 -6.51 -3.23
CA VAL A 42 -7.86 -7.77 -3.96
C VAL A 42 -9.33 -8.12 -4.07
N LEU A 43 -9.66 -8.94 -5.07
CA LEU A 43 -10.96 -9.61 -5.17
C LEU A 43 -10.83 -11.01 -4.59
N LEU A 44 -11.76 -11.36 -3.71
CA LEU A 44 -11.81 -12.66 -3.03
C LEU A 44 -12.79 -13.60 -3.75
N ASP A 45 -12.50 -14.90 -3.70
CA ASP A 45 -13.41 -15.95 -4.15
C ASP A 45 -14.37 -16.32 -3.00
N ASP A 46 -15.62 -15.95 -3.14
CA ASP A 46 -16.68 -16.19 -2.15
C ASP A 46 -17.08 -17.67 -2.01
N LYS A 47 -16.69 -18.51 -2.97
CA LYS A 47 -16.96 -19.96 -2.94
C LYS A 47 -16.00 -20.69 -1.99
N ASN A 48 -14.82 -20.13 -1.73
CA ASN A 48 -13.78 -20.73 -0.90
C ASN A 48 -13.42 -19.86 0.30
N LYS A 49 -14.40 -19.44 1.09
CA LYS A 49 -14.22 -18.46 2.18
C LYS A 49 -13.12 -18.83 3.19
N GLU A 50 -12.88 -20.10 3.41
CA GLU A 50 -11.84 -20.60 4.32
C GLU A 50 -10.44 -20.51 3.73
N GLY A 51 -10.32 -20.14 2.45
CA GLY A 51 -9.05 -20.06 1.72
C GLY A 51 -8.56 -21.42 1.23
N MET A 52 -7.31 -21.45 0.83
CA MET A 52 -6.70 -22.60 0.15
C MET A 52 -5.56 -23.17 0.98
N PRO A 53 -5.68 -24.40 1.50
CA PRO A 53 -4.56 -25.06 2.18
C PRO A 53 -3.51 -25.54 1.18
N GLU A 54 -2.25 -25.54 1.61
CA GLU A 54 -1.11 -26.10 0.90
C GLU A 54 -0.60 -27.34 1.64
N THR A 55 -0.38 -28.42 0.91
CA THR A 55 0.16 -29.66 1.47
C THR A 55 1.66 -29.59 1.77
N LEU A 56 2.36 -28.74 1.04
CA LEU A 56 3.79 -28.49 1.21
C LEU A 56 4.03 -26.98 1.45
N ALA A 57 5.08 -26.69 2.18
CA ALA A 57 5.53 -25.31 2.39
C ALA A 57 5.80 -24.65 1.02
N THR A 58 5.04 -23.63 0.68
CA THR A 58 5.12 -22.94 -0.61
C THR A 58 5.72 -21.56 -0.42
N PRO A 59 6.75 -21.18 -1.20
CA PRO A 59 7.35 -19.85 -1.10
C PRO A 59 6.49 -18.79 -1.78
N LEU A 60 6.79 -17.52 -1.43
CA LEU A 60 6.38 -16.34 -2.18
C LEU A 60 7.41 -16.03 -3.27
N ASN A 61 6.96 -15.71 -4.47
CA ASN A 61 7.82 -15.17 -5.52
C ASN A 61 7.60 -13.68 -5.65
N LEU A 62 8.69 -12.89 -5.53
CA LEU A 62 8.64 -11.46 -5.78
C LEU A 62 8.38 -11.19 -7.26
N THR A 63 7.51 -10.23 -7.53
CA THR A 63 7.32 -9.65 -8.86
C THR A 63 8.44 -8.67 -9.18
N THR A 64 8.41 -8.06 -10.36
CA THR A 64 9.33 -6.96 -10.71
C THR A 64 9.16 -5.78 -9.76
N GLU A 65 7.91 -5.41 -9.47
CA GLU A 65 7.55 -4.36 -8.51
C GLU A 65 8.02 -4.72 -7.10
N GLY A 66 7.81 -5.99 -6.71
CA GLY A 66 8.27 -6.49 -5.42
C GLY A 66 9.79 -6.46 -5.26
N ARG A 67 10.57 -6.74 -6.30
CA ARG A 67 12.04 -6.62 -6.23
C ARG A 67 12.51 -5.19 -6.08
N ALA A 68 11.80 -4.24 -6.66
CA ALA A 68 12.11 -2.82 -6.59
C ALA A 68 11.57 -2.12 -5.33
N SER A 69 10.70 -2.78 -4.56
CA SER A 69 10.02 -2.17 -3.40
C SER A 69 10.89 -2.23 -2.14
N LEU A 70 10.99 -1.09 -1.44
CA LEU A 70 11.64 -1.04 -0.14
C LEU A 70 10.95 -1.94 0.90
N LEU A 71 9.65 -2.19 0.73
CA LEU A 71 8.87 -3.01 1.65
C LEU A 71 9.34 -4.47 1.68
N THR A 72 9.82 -4.96 0.57
CA THR A 72 10.30 -6.33 0.39
C THR A 72 11.83 -6.46 0.37
N MET A 73 12.55 -5.36 0.62
CA MET A 73 14.00 -5.37 0.65
C MET A 73 14.51 -5.90 2.00
N LEU A 74 14.84 -7.19 2.06
CA LEU A 74 15.36 -7.88 3.25
C LEU A 74 16.88 -8.05 3.23
N GLY A 75 17.51 -7.93 2.07
CA GLY A 75 18.96 -7.94 1.87
C GLY A 75 19.51 -6.55 1.57
N ASP A 76 20.82 -6.43 1.49
CA ASP A 76 21.52 -5.18 1.21
C ASP A 76 21.79 -5.00 -0.29
N SER A 77 21.65 -6.07 -1.10
CA SER A 77 21.64 -6.05 -2.57
C SER A 77 20.43 -6.78 -3.14
N GLU A 78 20.17 -6.61 -4.44
CA GLU A 78 19.05 -7.30 -5.11
C GLU A 78 19.26 -8.81 -5.14
N GLU A 79 20.49 -9.28 -5.41
CA GLU A 79 20.85 -10.69 -5.46
C GLU A 79 20.68 -11.34 -4.08
N GLU A 80 21.20 -10.70 -3.04
CA GLU A 80 21.03 -11.15 -1.67
C GLU A 80 19.56 -11.20 -1.27
N ASN A 81 18.81 -10.17 -1.62
CA ASN A 81 17.37 -10.09 -1.34
C ASN A 81 16.61 -11.25 -1.99
N GLN A 82 16.89 -11.57 -3.25
CA GLN A 82 16.28 -12.70 -3.93
C GLN A 82 16.60 -14.04 -3.24
N GLU A 83 17.84 -14.22 -2.82
CA GLU A 83 18.26 -15.43 -2.12
C GLU A 83 17.59 -15.56 -0.74
N ILE A 84 17.45 -14.47 0.00
CA ILE A 84 16.70 -14.44 1.25
C ILE A 84 15.25 -14.88 1.02
N TRP A 85 14.55 -14.29 0.05
CA TRP A 85 13.16 -14.66 -0.25
C TRP A 85 12.99 -16.13 -0.65
N ARG A 86 13.98 -16.75 -1.31
CA ARG A 86 13.96 -18.18 -1.63
C ARG A 86 14.14 -19.07 -0.39
N ARG A 87 14.88 -18.60 0.62
CA ARG A 87 15.15 -19.32 1.86
C ARG A 87 14.11 -19.13 2.95
N LEU A 88 13.29 -18.09 2.84
CA LEU A 88 12.24 -17.87 3.82
C LEU A 88 11.32 -19.09 3.92
N PRO A 89 10.95 -19.52 5.15
CA PRO A 89 9.97 -20.58 5.32
C PRO A 89 8.67 -20.28 4.59
N GLY A 90 8.22 -21.23 3.78
CA GLY A 90 7.00 -21.12 3.00
C GLY A 90 5.74 -21.12 3.86
N PHE A 91 4.63 -20.76 3.24
CA PHE A 91 3.29 -20.80 3.82
C PHE A 91 2.59 -22.14 3.54
N PHE A 92 1.59 -22.46 4.37
CA PHE A 92 0.73 -23.64 4.24
C PHE A 92 -0.73 -23.31 4.01
N TRP A 93 -1.03 -22.04 3.91
CA TRP A 93 -2.36 -21.52 3.63
C TRP A 93 -2.28 -20.15 2.98
N HIS A 94 -3.18 -19.88 2.07
CA HIS A 94 -3.37 -18.56 1.51
C HIS A 94 -4.84 -18.18 1.38
N ALA A 95 -5.10 -16.88 1.43
CA ALA A 95 -6.42 -16.32 1.22
C ALA A 95 -6.96 -16.65 -0.18
N PRO A 96 -8.27 -16.77 -0.34
CA PRO A 96 -8.92 -17.11 -1.60
C PRO A 96 -8.96 -15.89 -2.53
N ILE A 97 -7.82 -15.49 -3.04
CA ILE A 97 -7.68 -14.32 -3.89
C ILE A 97 -7.86 -14.72 -5.35
N THR A 98 -8.79 -14.06 -6.03
CA THR A 98 -9.02 -14.23 -7.46
C THR A 98 -8.04 -13.40 -8.29
N ARG A 99 -7.90 -12.12 -7.95
CA ARG A 99 -6.97 -11.17 -8.59
C ARG A 99 -6.79 -9.90 -7.77
N ALA A 100 -5.77 -9.13 -8.10
CA ALA A 100 -5.61 -7.77 -7.62
C ALA A 100 -6.62 -6.81 -8.30
N LYS A 101 -7.07 -5.79 -7.60
CA LYS A 101 -7.90 -4.70 -8.13
C LYS A 101 -7.03 -3.73 -8.94
N GLY A 102 -7.67 -2.91 -9.78
CA GLY A 102 -6.97 -1.81 -10.48
C GLY A 102 -6.39 -0.78 -9.50
N GLY A 103 -5.26 -0.17 -9.86
CA GLY A 103 -4.58 0.83 -9.02
C GLY A 103 -3.86 0.24 -7.81
N THR A 104 -3.47 -1.03 -7.87
CA THR A 104 -2.71 -1.73 -6.83
C THR A 104 -1.37 -2.19 -7.38
N GLU A 105 -0.39 -2.38 -6.50
CA GLU A 105 0.89 -2.98 -6.84
C GLU A 105 0.98 -4.36 -6.22
N VAL A 106 1.30 -5.37 -7.03
CA VAL A 106 1.49 -6.74 -6.58
C VAL A 106 2.97 -6.96 -6.33
N LEU A 107 3.37 -7.11 -5.07
CA LEU A 107 4.77 -7.28 -4.68
C LEU A 107 5.21 -8.74 -4.67
N ALA A 108 4.31 -9.66 -4.32
CA ALA A 108 4.61 -11.08 -4.35
C ALA A 108 3.39 -11.90 -4.75
N VAL A 109 3.68 -13.02 -5.41
CA VAL A 109 2.70 -13.97 -5.90
C VAL A 109 2.99 -15.38 -5.38
N HIS A 110 2.01 -16.25 -5.50
CA HIS A 110 2.16 -17.68 -5.24
C HIS A 110 3.17 -18.30 -6.23
N ALA A 111 4.17 -19.04 -5.73
CA ALA A 111 5.23 -19.56 -6.57
C ALA A 111 4.72 -20.57 -7.63
N ASN A 112 3.79 -21.44 -7.24
CA ASN A 112 3.43 -22.63 -8.03
C ASN A 112 2.02 -22.60 -8.62
N ARG A 113 1.09 -21.81 -8.05
CA ARG A 113 -0.32 -21.79 -8.51
C ARG A 113 -0.63 -20.54 -9.31
N ARG A 114 -1.53 -20.74 -10.26
CA ARG A 114 -2.09 -19.67 -11.09
C ARG A 114 -3.62 -19.77 -11.08
N GLY A 115 -4.26 -18.63 -10.96
CA GLY A 115 -5.70 -18.49 -11.14
C GLY A 115 -6.07 -18.16 -12.60
N PRO A 116 -7.36 -17.90 -12.86
CA PRO A 116 -7.84 -17.51 -14.19
C PRO A 116 -7.19 -16.22 -14.74
N TYR A 117 -6.68 -15.37 -13.87
CA TYR A 117 -6.09 -14.08 -14.21
C TYR A 117 -4.56 -14.05 -14.10
N GLY A 118 -3.91 -15.20 -13.99
CA GLY A 118 -2.46 -15.29 -13.85
C GLY A 118 -1.99 -15.77 -12.48
N PRO A 119 -0.75 -15.44 -12.06
CA PRO A 119 -0.25 -15.81 -10.75
C PRO A 119 -1.12 -15.22 -9.64
N ILE A 120 -1.36 -15.99 -8.56
CA ILE A 120 -2.21 -15.54 -7.44
C ILE A 120 -1.46 -14.48 -6.64
N PRO A 121 -1.97 -13.24 -6.54
CA PRO A 121 -1.30 -12.18 -5.79
C PRO A 121 -1.45 -12.42 -4.28
N LEU A 122 -0.34 -12.40 -3.53
CA LEU A 122 -0.34 -12.70 -2.10
C LEU A 122 0.21 -11.56 -1.23
N LEU A 123 1.01 -10.66 -1.79
CA LEU A 123 1.43 -9.43 -1.13
C LEU A 123 1.09 -8.27 -2.05
N VAL A 124 0.11 -7.47 -1.65
CA VAL A 124 -0.46 -6.42 -2.50
C VAL A 124 -0.55 -5.12 -1.73
N THR A 125 -0.10 -4.03 -2.35
CA THR A 125 -0.21 -2.69 -1.79
C THR A 125 -1.20 -1.84 -2.58
N LYS A 126 -1.75 -0.83 -1.91
CA LYS A 126 -2.64 0.16 -2.50
C LYS A 126 -2.46 1.50 -1.80
N ALA A 127 -2.38 2.58 -2.59
CA ALA A 127 -2.58 3.92 -2.06
C ALA A 127 -4.09 4.16 -1.89
N ALA A 128 -4.50 4.71 -0.76
CA ALA A 128 -5.89 5.02 -0.46
C ALA A 128 -5.98 6.41 0.16
N GLY A 129 -6.40 7.40 -0.65
CA GLY A 129 -6.33 8.80 -0.25
C GLY A 129 -4.89 9.19 0.09
N SER A 130 -4.69 9.70 1.29
CA SER A 130 -3.35 10.02 1.84
C SER A 130 -2.64 8.82 2.46
N GLY A 131 -3.32 7.72 2.70
CA GLY A 131 -2.80 6.57 3.43
C GLY A 131 -2.42 5.39 2.54
N LYS A 132 -1.99 4.32 3.19
CA LYS A 132 -1.46 3.13 2.54
C LYS A 132 -2.12 1.86 3.06
N VAL A 133 -2.32 0.93 2.16
CA VAL A 133 -2.88 -0.38 2.46
C VAL A 133 -1.88 -1.45 2.08
N LEU A 134 -1.67 -2.41 2.97
CA LEU A 134 -1.00 -3.66 2.70
C LEU A 134 -1.98 -4.81 2.91
N TYR A 135 -2.10 -5.66 1.92
CA TYR A 135 -2.79 -6.94 2.03
C TYR A 135 -1.78 -8.08 1.95
N MET A 136 -1.71 -8.88 2.99
CA MET A 136 -0.86 -10.06 3.05
C MET A 136 -1.74 -11.31 3.03
N GLY A 137 -1.85 -11.94 1.87
CA GLY A 137 -2.74 -13.07 1.62
C GLY A 137 -2.29 -14.41 2.22
N ILE A 138 -1.32 -14.40 3.14
CA ILE A 138 -0.85 -15.56 3.88
C ILE A 138 -0.90 -15.30 5.38
N ASP A 139 -1.04 -16.36 6.16
CA ASP A 139 -1.00 -16.31 7.63
C ASP A 139 0.38 -16.67 8.22
N SER A 140 1.32 -17.02 7.37
CA SER A 140 2.53 -17.75 7.79
C SER A 140 3.80 -16.89 7.94
N ALA A 141 3.70 -15.56 7.86
CA ALA A 141 4.86 -14.66 8.03
C ALA A 141 5.58 -14.81 9.40
N TRP A 142 4.88 -15.29 10.42
CA TRP A 142 5.47 -15.62 11.71
C TRP A 142 6.51 -16.75 11.63
N ARG A 143 6.44 -17.60 10.59
CA ARG A 143 7.41 -18.70 10.36
C ARG A 143 8.77 -18.18 9.94
N TRP A 144 8.87 -16.95 9.45
CA TRP A 144 10.14 -16.32 9.10
C TRP A 144 11.07 -16.09 10.30
N ARG A 145 10.61 -16.46 11.49
CA ARG A 145 11.40 -16.54 12.73
C ARG A 145 12.04 -17.91 12.96
N ARG A 146 11.80 -18.91 12.09
CA ARG A 146 12.27 -20.27 12.27
C ARG A 146 13.24 -20.68 11.17
N GLY A 147 14.41 -21.20 11.57
CA GLY A 147 15.38 -21.77 10.63
C GLY A 147 16.21 -20.79 9.82
N VAL A 148 15.92 -19.49 9.93
CA VAL A 148 16.59 -18.40 9.19
C VAL A 148 16.91 -17.21 10.09
N GLU A 149 16.93 -17.40 11.40
CA GLU A 149 16.98 -16.37 12.42
C GLU A 149 15.77 -15.42 12.42
N ASP A 150 15.60 -14.66 13.50
CA ASP A 150 14.46 -13.75 13.63
C ASP A 150 14.59 -12.47 12.76
N ILE A 151 15.78 -12.22 12.22
CA ILE A 151 16.17 -10.96 11.61
C ILE A 151 15.25 -10.58 10.44
N TYR A 152 14.87 -11.52 9.59
CA TYR A 152 14.04 -11.22 8.41
C TYR A 152 12.61 -10.91 8.77
N HIS A 153 12.07 -11.56 9.81
CA HIS A 153 10.74 -11.23 10.32
C HIS A 153 10.68 -9.79 10.84
N TYR A 154 11.62 -9.41 11.68
CA TYR A 154 11.66 -8.06 12.23
C TYR A 154 12.03 -7.01 11.18
N ARG A 155 12.91 -7.34 10.23
CA ARG A 155 13.25 -6.45 9.12
C ARG A 155 12.02 -6.17 8.27
N PHE A 156 11.24 -7.20 7.89
CA PHE A 156 10.01 -7.04 7.12
C PHE A 156 8.99 -6.15 7.84
N TRP A 157 8.64 -6.49 9.06
CA TRP A 157 7.63 -5.71 9.81
C TRP A 157 8.12 -4.31 10.17
N GLY A 158 9.40 -4.14 10.41
CA GLY A 158 10.02 -2.82 10.57
C GLY A 158 9.94 -1.97 9.30
N GLN A 159 10.07 -2.58 8.12
CA GLN A 159 9.88 -1.90 6.85
C GLN A 159 8.42 -1.55 6.59
N VAL A 160 7.49 -2.46 6.91
CA VAL A 160 6.05 -2.19 6.84
C VAL A 160 5.70 -0.99 7.73
N ALA A 161 6.15 -0.97 8.97
CA ALA A 161 5.89 0.13 9.89
C ALA A 161 6.47 1.46 9.37
N ARG A 162 7.72 1.46 8.89
CA ARG A 162 8.34 2.66 8.29
C ARG A 162 7.62 3.11 7.03
N TRP A 163 7.28 2.20 6.13
CA TRP A 163 6.57 2.51 4.90
C TRP A 163 5.20 3.14 5.16
N MET A 164 4.47 2.62 6.16
CA MET A 164 3.17 3.14 6.55
C MET A 164 3.25 4.47 7.30
N SER A 165 4.29 4.67 8.12
CA SER A 165 4.46 5.89 8.92
C SER A 165 5.18 7.02 8.17
N TYR A 166 5.84 6.73 7.05
CA TYR A 166 6.69 7.67 6.33
C TYR A 166 5.97 8.96 5.98
N GLN A 167 4.76 8.87 5.48
CA GLN A 167 3.97 10.05 5.11
C GLN A 167 3.38 10.78 6.33
N ARG A 168 3.10 10.06 7.41
CA ARG A 168 2.55 10.64 8.64
C ARG A 168 3.59 11.44 9.43
N ASN A 169 4.85 11.04 9.35
CA ASN A 169 5.95 11.66 10.07
C ASN A 169 6.60 12.83 9.30
N MET A 170 6.10 13.17 8.12
CA MET A 170 6.62 14.31 7.38
C MET A 170 6.28 15.60 8.11
N ALA A 171 7.33 16.18 8.65
CA ALA A 171 7.45 17.54 9.19
C ALA A 171 6.44 17.95 10.28
N ALA A 172 6.80 17.71 11.53
CA ALA A 172 6.21 18.41 12.67
C ALA A 172 6.34 19.94 12.45
N GLY A 173 5.22 20.65 12.42
CA GLY A 173 5.17 22.10 12.24
C GLY A 173 4.76 22.61 10.86
N GLN A 174 4.60 21.78 9.86
CA GLN A 174 4.06 22.20 8.57
C GLN A 174 2.52 22.23 8.59
N ARG A 175 1.95 23.28 8.03
CA ARG A 175 0.51 23.44 7.93
C ARG A 175 -0.13 22.66 6.78
N VAL A 176 0.68 22.09 5.89
CA VAL A 176 0.24 21.28 4.76
C VAL A 176 1.10 20.03 4.71
N ARG A 177 0.45 18.88 4.61
CA ARG A 177 1.07 17.59 4.29
C ARG A 177 0.65 17.20 2.89
N LEU A 178 1.61 16.98 2.02
CA LEU A 178 1.38 16.60 0.61
C LEU A 178 1.76 15.14 0.40
N PHE A 179 0.92 14.42 -0.31
CA PHE A 179 1.10 13.01 -0.66
C PHE A 179 0.86 12.84 -2.16
N PHE A 180 1.46 11.83 -2.75
CA PHE A 180 1.22 11.53 -4.15
C PHE A 180 1.20 10.01 -4.41
N ALA A 181 0.47 9.61 -5.44
CA ALA A 181 0.39 8.24 -5.91
C ALA A 181 0.27 8.21 -7.45
N PRO A 182 0.94 7.25 -8.12
CA PRO A 182 1.84 6.22 -7.60
C PRO A 182 3.17 6.79 -7.11
N GLU A 183 3.90 6.06 -6.28
CA GLU A 183 5.20 6.51 -5.72
C GLU A 183 6.31 6.61 -6.80
N ARG A 184 6.18 5.82 -7.87
CA ARG A 184 7.09 5.81 -9.02
C ARG A 184 6.28 5.91 -10.30
N PRO A 185 5.85 7.13 -10.67
CA PRO A 185 5.07 7.32 -11.88
C PRO A 185 5.95 7.14 -13.12
N GLU A 186 5.48 6.37 -14.08
CA GLU A 186 6.09 6.29 -15.40
C GLU A 186 5.71 7.49 -16.27
N PRO A 187 6.50 7.83 -17.29
CA PRO A 187 6.13 8.85 -18.26
C PRO A 187 4.77 8.53 -18.90
N GLY A 188 3.87 9.49 -18.93
CA GLY A 188 2.48 9.33 -19.37
C GLY A 188 1.50 9.00 -18.24
N ALA A 189 1.97 8.63 -17.05
CA ALA A 189 1.11 8.33 -15.92
C ALA A 189 0.45 9.59 -15.33
N THR A 190 -0.75 9.41 -14.80
CA THR A 190 -1.42 10.44 -13.99
C THR A 190 -1.08 10.24 -12.53
N VAL A 191 -0.48 11.26 -11.92
CA VAL A 191 -0.21 11.31 -10.49
C VAL A 191 -1.36 12.00 -9.79
N THR A 192 -1.89 11.34 -8.76
CA THR A 192 -2.86 11.94 -7.84
C THR A 192 -2.10 12.59 -6.69
N LEU A 193 -2.38 13.85 -6.45
CA LEU A 193 -1.92 14.61 -5.28
C LEU A 193 -3.02 14.60 -4.24
N ASN A 194 -2.68 14.28 -3.00
CA ASN A 194 -3.53 14.44 -1.84
C ASN A 194 -2.82 15.32 -0.82
N ALA A 195 -3.55 16.18 -0.15
CA ALA A 195 -2.99 17.03 0.88
C ALA A 195 -3.92 17.10 2.09
N ASN A 196 -3.32 17.20 3.29
CA ASN A 196 -4.02 17.62 4.50
C ASN A 196 -3.56 19.01 4.88
N GLY A 197 -4.50 19.94 4.98
CA GLY A 197 -4.28 21.30 5.49
C GLY A 197 -4.66 21.41 6.95
N PHE A 198 -3.88 22.22 7.69
CA PHE A 198 -4.11 22.51 9.09
C PHE A 198 -4.09 24.03 9.32
N ASP A 199 -4.92 24.50 10.22
CA ASP A 199 -4.91 25.89 10.68
C ASP A 199 -3.71 26.17 11.62
N ALA A 200 -3.64 27.39 12.15
CA ALA A 200 -2.58 27.81 13.08
C ALA A 200 -2.58 27.02 14.40
N ASN A 201 -3.69 26.42 14.76
CA ASN A 201 -3.88 25.67 16.01
C ASN A 201 -3.69 24.15 15.79
N GLY A 202 -3.40 23.72 14.54
CA GLY A 202 -3.26 22.31 14.18
C GLY A 202 -4.59 21.58 13.94
N ALA A 203 -5.72 22.29 13.91
CA ALA A 203 -7.00 21.72 13.54
C ALA A 203 -7.12 21.61 12.01
N PRO A 204 -7.93 20.66 11.47
CA PRO A 204 -8.15 20.52 10.05
C PRO A 204 -8.63 21.84 9.41
N LEU A 205 -8.04 22.20 8.28
CA LEU A 205 -8.37 23.42 7.53
C LEU A 205 -9.75 23.29 6.92
N LYS A 206 -10.73 23.98 7.50
CA LYS A 206 -12.12 23.97 7.02
C LYS A 206 -12.33 24.84 5.78
N ASP A 207 -11.62 25.98 5.75
CA ASP A 207 -11.69 26.94 4.66
C ASP A 207 -10.30 27.32 4.21
N GLY A 208 -10.09 27.45 2.89
CA GLY A 208 -8.80 27.80 2.30
C GLY A 208 -8.50 27.05 1.02
N THR A 209 -7.41 27.41 0.38
CA THR A 209 -6.91 26.83 -0.85
C THR A 209 -5.51 26.29 -0.64
N ILE A 210 -5.24 25.11 -1.15
CA ILE A 210 -3.88 24.53 -1.22
C ILE A 210 -3.45 24.56 -2.68
N VAL A 211 -2.29 25.15 -2.92
CA VAL A 211 -1.67 25.24 -4.24
C VAL A 211 -0.35 24.49 -4.23
N VAL A 212 -0.09 23.68 -5.23
CA VAL A 212 1.14 22.94 -5.43
C VAL A 212 1.86 23.48 -6.66
N ASP A 213 3.09 23.94 -6.48
CA ASP A 213 3.99 24.30 -7.58
C ASP A 213 4.81 23.05 -7.96
N ILE A 214 4.62 22.58 -9.19
CA ILE A 214 5.26 21.37 -9.72
C ILE A 214 6.30 21.79 -10.74
N THR A 215 7.56 21.42 -10.53
CA THR A 215 8.64 21.67 -11.48
C THR A 215 9.11 20.37 -12.13
N GLY A 216 9.03 20.31 -13.44
CA GLY A 216 9.47 19.17 -14.23
C GLY A 216 11.00 19.11 -14.42
N PRO A 217 11.51 17.97 -14.95
CA PRO A 217 12.93 17.80 -15.23
C PRO A 217 13.47 18.78 -16.30
N ASP A 218 12.61 19.39 -17.09
CA ASP A 218 12.92 20.45 -18.05
C ASP A 218 12.97 21.86 -17.43
N GLY A 219 12.81 21.96 -16.12
CA GLY A 219 12.80 23.22 -15.37
C GLY A 219 11.51 24.03 -15.50
N LYS A 220 10.52 23.56 -16.25
CA LYS A 220 9.24 24.26 -16.33
C LYS A 220 8.39 24.01 -15.11
N SER A 221 7.80 25.06 -14.57
CA SER A 221 6.91 24.99 -13.42
C SER A 221 5.45 25.13 -13.84
N LYS A 222 4.62 24.34 -13.21
CA LYS A 222 3.16 24.37 -13.35
C LYS A 222 2.53 24.48 -11.95
N ARG A 223 1.54 25.34 -11.83
CA ARG A 223 0.78 25.52 -10.58
C ARG A 223 -0.54 24.77 -10.65
N ILE A 224 -0.83 24.01 -9.63
CA ILE A 224 -2.09 23.24 -9.51
C ILE A 224 -2.76 23.62 -8.20
N GLU A 225 -3.98 24.09 -8.28
CA GLU A 225 -4.86 24.27 -7.14
C GLU A 225 -5.55 22.95 -6.81
N LEU A 226 -5.41 22.49 -5.57
CA LEU A 226 -6.06 21.28 -5.10
C LEU A 226 -7.51 21.58 -4.74
N GLN A 227 -8.40 20.72 -5.16
CA GLN A 227 -9.81 20.80 -4.80
C GLN A 227 -10.02 20.23 -3.40
N LYS A 228 -10.82 20.93 -2.60
CA LYS A 228 -11.20 20.46 -1.28
C LYS A 228 -12.13 19.26 -1.41
N ASN A 229 -11.79 18.18 -0.73
CA ASN A 229 -12.69 17.06 -0.54
C ASN A 229 -13.67 17.43 0.57
N ASP A 230 -14.91 16.97 0.45
CA ASP A 230 -15.92 17.20 1.48
C ASP A 230 -15.55 16.37 2.71
N SER A 231 -14.74 16.95 3.57
CA SER A 231 -14.30 16.25 4.77
C SER A 231 -14.02 17.20 5.93
N GLU A 232 -14.40 16.78 7.11
CA GLU A 232 -14.02 17.40 8.38
C GLU A 232 -12.51 17.30 8.67
N TRP A 233 -11.74 16.69 7.75
CA TRP A 233 -10.33 16.32 7.90
C TRP A 233 -9.34 17.30 7.24
N GLY A 234 -9.84 18.37 6.62
CA GLY A 234 -8.97 19.30 5.89
C GLY A 234 -8.26 18.65 4.69
N ALA A 235 -8.95 17.73 4.01
CA ALA A 235 -8.40 16.98 2.90
C ALA A 235 -8.63 17.68 1.56
N PHE A 236 -7.60 17.69 0.73
CA PHE A 236 -7.59 18.27 -0.62
C PHE A 236 -7.00 17.27 -1.60
N SER A 237 -7.41 17.34 -2.87
CA SER A 237 -6.86 16.49 -3.92
C SER A 237 -6.73 17.19 -5.25
N GLY A 238 -5.81 16.70 -6.07
CA GLY A 238 -5.60 17.17 -7.45
C GLY A 238 -4.91 16.10 -8.28
N ARG A 239 -4.74 16.36 -9.57
CA ARG A 239 -4.08 15.42 -10.47
C ARG A 239 -3.19 16.17 -11.46
N PHE A 240 -2.07 15.56 -11.82
CA PHE A 240 -1.26 16.03 -12.93
C PHE A 240 -0.68 14.84 -13.69
N ARG A 241 -0.28 15.08 -14.93
CA ARG A 241 0.34 14.08 -15.78
C ARG A 241 1.85 14.27 -15.79
N VAL A 242 2.58 13.17 -15.65
CA VAL A 242 4.03 13.13 -15.80
C VAL A 242 4.34 12.88 -17.27
N ASP A 243 4.80 13.91 -17.99
CA ASP A 243 5.01 13.81 -19.42
C ASP A 243 6.46 13.48 -19.79
N LEU A 244 7.42 13.69 -18.87
CA LEU A 244 8.84 13.51 -19.10
C LEU A 244 9.46 12.57 -18.05
N PRO A 245 10.43 11.74 -18.44
CA PRO A 245 11.23 10.97 -17.50
C PRO A 245 12.18 11.89 -16.73
N GLY A 246 12.42 11.58 -15.45
CA GLY A 246 13.34 12.34 -14.60
C GLY A 246 12.74 12.74 -13.26
N ALA A 247 13.50 13.56 -12.51
CA ALA A 247 13.08 14.04 -11.20
C ALA A 247 12.09 15.20 -11.32
N TRP A 248 10.98 15.09 -10.62
CA TRP A 248 9.97 16.13 -10.46
C TRP A 248 10.03 16.68 -9.02
N LYS A 249 9.89 17.98 -8.89
CA LYS A 249 9.87 18.67 -7.59
C LYS A 249 8.46 19.19 -7.35
N LEU A 250 7.94 18.91 -6.17
CA LEU A 250 6.64 19.36 -5.67
C LEU A 250 6.84 20.31 -4.51
#